data_7ed9c2b6633ced38dc308952633226fc
#
_entry.id   7ed9c2b6633ced38dc308952633226fc
#
_cell.length_a   1.000
_cell.length_b   1.000
_cell.length_c   1.000
_cell.angle_alpha   90.00
_cell.angle_beta   90.00
_cell.angle_gamma   90.00
#
_symmetry.space_group_name_H-M   'P 1'
#
loop_
_entity.id
_entity.type
_entity.pdbx_description
1 polymer ?
#
loop_
_entity_poly.entity_id
_entity_poly.type
_entity_poly.pdbx_seq_one_letter_code
_entity_poly.pdbx_strand_id
1 'polypeptide(L)'
;VARAHHVFCTRILSTEPHQFSRIRNILGRFFHIKLPENANDISYDLVAHRAAFMQFLQFLNANLSNQTNIRIDPNWASQNQILRAMAYNAHPDMIIRENEMDIYLQALALQTGYSSVAKVPAEPSHTPFTLDEVYNDQIEDLAQSASSADYTTFGFGRFK
;
A
#
# COMPACT_ATOMS: atom_id res chain seq x y z
N VAL A 1 0.30 4.79 5.15
CA VAL A 1 0.48 5.58 3.90
C VAL A 1 1.51 4.91 2.98
N ALA A 2 2.67 4.41 3.50
CA ALA A 2 3.75 3.83 2.69
C ALA A 2 3.30 2.68 1.78
N ARG A 3 2.56 1.69 2.32
CA ARG A 3 2.01 0.59 1.52
C ARG A 3 1.09 1.08 0.40
N ALA A 4 0.21 2.05 0.69
CA ALA A 4 -0.68 2.59 -0.33
C ALA A 4 0.11 3.27 -1.46
N HIS A 5 1.16 4.02 -1.14
CA HIS A 5 2.04 4.66 -2.12
C HIS A 5 2.82 3.62 -2.94
N HIS A 6 3.37 2.59 -2.29
CA HIS A 6 4.04 1.50 -2.98
C HIS A 6 3.12 0.80 -4.00
N VAL A 7 1.90 0.44 -3.58
CA VAL A 7 0.91 -0.17 -4.47
C VAL A 7 0.51 0.77 -5.60
N PHE A 8 0.31 2.04 -5.31
CA PHE A 8 0.01 3.05 -6.33
C PHE A 8 1.11 3.11 -7.39
N CYS A 9 2.37 3.22 -6.97
CA CYS A 9 3.51 3.30 -7.88
C CYS A 9 3.74 2.02 -8.67
N THR A 10 3.71 0.86 -8.02
CA THR A 10 4.09 -0.42 -8.65
C THR A 10 2.96 -1.09 -9.42
N ARG A 11 1.70 -0.81 -9.08
CA ARG A 11 0.54 -1.51 -9.66
C ARG A 11 -0.36 -0.58 -10.49
N ILE A 12 -0.58 0.65 -10.04
CA ILE A 12 -1.53 1.55 -10.69
C ILE A 12 -0.85 2.43 -11.74
N LEU A 13 0.35 2.94 -11.48
CA LEU A 13 1.08 3.76 -12.44
C LEU A 13 1.66 2.97 -13.61
N SER A 14 1.89 1.66 -13.45
CA SER A 14 2.46 0.85 -14.52
C SER A 14 1.64 0.96 -15.82
N THR A 15 2.33 1.28 -16.91
CA THR A 15 1.75 1.39 -18.25
C THR A 15 1.86 0.09 -19.05
N GLU A 16 2.70 -0.84 -18.59
CA GLU A 16 2.83 -2.16 -19.19
C GLU A 16 1.57 -2.99 -18.97
N PRO A 17 1.17 -3.85 -19.92
CA PRO A 17 0.03 -4.75 -19.77
C PRO A 17 0.24 -5.71 -18.60
N HIS A 18 -0.63 -5.64 -17.61
CA HIS A 18 -0.61 -6.53 -16.45
C HIS A 18 -2.02 -6.69 -15.84
N GLN A 19 -2.14 -7.50 -14.79
CA GLN A 19 -3.42 -7.80 -14.14
C GLN A 19 -4.20 -6.57 -13.62
N PHE A 20 -3.53 -5.44 -13.33
CA PHE A 20 -4.16 -4.20 -12.87
C PHE A 20 -4.54 -3.22 -14.01
N SER A 21 -4.22 -3.51 -15.28
CA SER A 21 -4.54 -2.63 -16.39
C SER A 21 -6.04 -2.30 -16.48
N ARG A 22 -6.91 -3.27 -16.17
CA ARG A 22 -8.36 -3.04 -16.12
C ARG A 22 -8.74 -2.06 -14.99
N ILE A 23 -8.18 -2.24 -13.80
CA ILE A 23 -8.43 -1.36 -12.65
C ILE A 23 -7.89 0.04 -12.94
N ARG A 24 -6.68 0.14 -13.47
CA ARG A 24 -6.08 1.41 -13.93
C ARG A 24 -7.03 2.18 -14.86
N ASN A 25 -7.59 1.52 -15.87
CA ASN A 25 -8.55 2.12 -16.78
C ASN A 25 -9.84 2.58 -16.08
N ILE A 26 -10.34 1.80 -15.13
CA ILE A 26 -11.52 2.16 -14.33
C ILE A 26 -11.23 3.40 -13.48
N LEU A 27 -10.07 3.44 -12.81
CA LEU A 27 -9.64 4.57 -11.97
C LEU A 27 -9.54 5.85 -12.80
N GLY A 28 -8.95 5.80 -13.98
CA GLY A 28 -8.88 6.95 -14.88
C GLY A 28 -10.25 7.43 -15.37
N ARG A 29 -11.13 6.49 -15.77
CA ARG A 29 -12.43 6.83 -16.39
C ARG A 29 -13.50 7.24 -15.38
N PHE A 30 -13.63 6.54 -14.26
CA PHE A 30 -14.76 6.70 -13.34
C PHE A 30 -14.37 7.45 -12.06
N PHE A 31 -13.09 7.43 -11.68
CA PHE A 31 -12.59 8.16 -10.52
C PHE A 31 -11.75 9.37 -10.93
N HIS A 32 -11.63 9.62 -12.23
CA HIS A 32 -10.94 10.77 -12.81
C HIS A 32 -9.49 10.94 -12.34
N ILE A 33 -8.84 9.84 -11.97
CA ILE A 33 -7.42 9.87 -11.57
C ILE A 33 -6.57 10.10 -12.81
N LYS A 34 -5.83 11.19 -12.85
CA LYS A 34 -4.92 11.51 -13.94
C LYS A 34 -3.66 10.65 -13.81
N LEU A 35 -3.61 9.59 -14.61
CA LEU A 35 -2.48 8.66 -14.65
C LEU A 35 -1.62 8.95 -15.89
N PRO A 36 -0.29 8.71 -15.86
CA PRO A 36 0.59 8.93 -17.01
C PRO A 36 0.15 8.08 -18.20
N GLU A 37 0.22 8.61 -19.42
CA GLU A 37 -0.13 7.86 -20.62
C GLU A 37 0.91 6.80 -20.96
N ASN A 38 2.17 7.08 -20.69
CA ASN A 38 3.30 6.18 -20.89
C ASN A 38 4.41 6.47 -19.87
N ALA A 39 5.44 5.62 -19.84
CA ALA A 39 6.54 5.73 -18.89
C ALA A 39 7.36 7.04 -19.00
N ASN A 40 7.31 7.72 -20.15
CA ASN A 40 8.04 8.95 -20.43
C ASN A 40 7.11 10.18 -20.51
N ASP A 41 5.95 10.13 -19.89
CA ASP A 41 4.99 11.23 -19.90
C ASP A 41 5.55 12.44 -19.13
N ILE A 42 6.06 13.42 -19.85
CA ILE A 42 6.66 14.65 -19.30
C ILE A 42 5.62 15.49 -18.53
N SER A 43 4.34 15.32 -18.84
CA SER A 43 3.27 16.05 -18.15
C SER A 43 2.96 15.49 -16.76
N TYR A 44 3.49 14.30 -16.45
CA TYR A 44 3.30 13.64 -15.16
C TYR A 44 4.44 14.00 -14.19
N ASP A 45 4.38 15.20 -13.67
CA ASP A 45 5.34 15.73 -12.69
C ASP A 45 4.95 15.39 -11.23
N LEU A 46 5.72 15.87 -10.27
CA LEU A 46 5.48 15.67 -8.84
C LEU A 46 4.10 16.19 -8.39
N VAL A 47 3.62 17.30 -8.98
CA VAL A 47 2.33 17.88 -8.64
C VAL A 47 1.20 16.97 -9.14
N ALA A 48 1.31 16.49 -10.37
CA ALA A 48 0.38 15.54 -10.96
C ALA A 48 0.37 14.21 -10.17
N HIS A 49 1.55 13.71 -9.80
CA HIS A 49 1.68 12.50 -9.00
C HIS A 49 1.00 12.64 -7.62
N ARG A 50 1.25 13.73 -6.91
CA ARG A 50 0.63 14.01 -5.61
C ARG A 50 -0.90 14.07 -5.73
N ALA A 51 -1.41 14.78 -6.73
CA ALA A 51 -2.85 14.87 -6.97
C ALA A 51 -3.46 13.50 -7.29
N ALA A 52 -2.83 12.72 -8.17
CA ALA A 52 -3.29 11.37 -8.52
C ALA A 52 -3.24 10.41 -7.32
N PHE A 53 -2.20 10.49 -6.49
CA PHE A 53 -2.11 9.67 -5.28
C PHE A 53 -3.21 10.03 -4.24
N MET A 54 -3.50 11.31 -4.05
CA MET A 54 -4.61 11.75 -3.19
C MET A 54 -5.95 11.21 -3.69
N GLN A 55 -6.22 11.28 -4.99
CA GLN A 55 -7.42 10.71 -5.59
C GLN A 55 -7.48 9.18 -5.44
N PHE A 56 -6.33 8.51 -5.53
CA PHE A 56 -6.25 7.07 -5.25
C PHE A 56 -6.57 6.74 -3.79
N LEU A 57 -6.11 7.53 -2.83
CA LEU A 57 -6.47 7.37 -1.41
C LEU A 57 -7.96 7.59 -1.16
N GLN A 58 -8.59 8.56 -1.84
CA GLN A 58 -10.04 8.75 -1.81
C GLN A 58 -10.79 7.54 -2.38
N PHE A 59 -10.30 6.98 -3.50
CA PHE A 59 -10.83 5.72 -4.02
C PHE A 59 -10.68 4.59 -3.00
N LEU A 60 -9.52 4.44 -2.35
CA LEU A 60 -9.30 3.41 -1.33
C LEU A 60 -10.29 3.56 -0.17
N ASN A 61 -10.51 4.77 0.30
CA ASN A 61 -11.49 5.04 1.37
C ASN A 61 -12.89 4.55 0.97
N ALA A 62 -13.36 4.89 -0.22
CA ALA A 62 -14.66 4.43 -0.73
C ALA A 62 -14.69 2.91 -0.95
N ASN A 63 -13.61 2.33 -1.52
CA ASN A 63 -13.53 0.90 -1.81
C ASN A 63 -13.50 0.05 -0.53
N LEU A 64 -12.68 0.41 0.43
CA LEU A 64 -12.58 -0.30 1.72
C LEU A 64 -13.83 -0.14 2.59
N SER A 65 -14.60 0.92 2.36
CA SER A 65 -15.93 1.14 2.97
C SER A 65 -17.07 0.46 2.21
N ASN A 66 -16.77 -0.38 1.20
CA ASN A 66 -17.76 -1.05 0.32
C ASN A 66 -18.70 -0.08 -0.43
N GLN A 67 -18.24 1.14 -0.72
CA GLN A 67 -18.98 2.16 -1.47
C GLN A 67 -18.70 2.12 -2.98
N THR A 68 -17.95 1.12 -3.45
CA THR A 68 -17.68 0.89 -4.87
C THR A 68 -18.08 -0.52 -5.27
N ASN A 69 -18.33 -0.73 -6.56
CA ASN A 69 -18.58 -2.05 -7.14
C ASN A 69 -17.28 -2.78 -7.54
N ILE A 70 -16.12 -2.25 -7.17
CA ILE A 70 -14.82 -2.86 -7.39
C ILE A 70 -14.50 -3.76 -6.21
N ARG A 71 -14.16 -5.02 -6.50
CA ARG A 71 -13.72 -5.96 -5.47
C ARG A 71 -12.46 -5.42 -4.78
N ILE A 72 -12.44 -5.48 -3.45
CA ILE A 72 -11.24 -5.16 -2.67
C ILE A 72 -10.14 -6.15 -3.04
N ASP A 73 -9.00 -5.62 -3.50
CA ASP A 73 -7.84 -6.42 -3.86
C ASP A 73 -6.91 -6.60 -2.66
N PRO A 74 -6.29 -7.79 -2.47
CA PRO A 74 -5.36 -8.05 -1.38
C PRO A 74 -4.19 -7.06 -1.28
N ASN A 75 -3.79 -6.43 -2.39
CA ASN A 75 -2.68 -5.46 -2.39
C ASN A 75 -2.99 -4.20 -1.57
N TRP A 76 -4.27 -3.81 -1.47
CA TRP A 76 -4.70 -2.65 -0.67
C TRP A 76 -5.77 -2.97 0.39
N ALA A 77 -6.13 -4.23 0.55
CA ALA A 77 -7.05 -4.63 1.62
C ALA A 77 -6.51 -4.25 3.00
N SER A 78 -7.42 -3.98 3.94
CA SER A 78 -7.05 -3.74 5.34
C SER A 78 -6.25 -4.92 5.90
N GLN A 79 -5.11 -4.64 6.51
CA GLN A 79 -4.27 -5.65 7.16
C GLN A 79 -5.00 -6.32 8.31
N ASN A 80 -5.78 -5.55 9.06
CA ASN A 80 -6.64 -6.07 10.13
C ASN A 80 -7.64 -7.09 9.58
N GLN A 81 -8.32 -6.78 8.47
CA GLN A 81 -9.28 -7.71 7.87
C GLN A 81 -8.61 -9.00 7.37
N ILE A 82 -7.44 -8.90 6.75
CA ILE A 82 -6.67 -10.06 6.30
C ILE A 82 -6.29 -10.94 7.50
N LEU A 83 -5.74 -10.35 8.55
CA LEU A 83 -5.32 -11.09 9.75
C LEU A 83 -6.51 -11.73 10.47
N ARG A 84 -7.65 -11.03 10.58
CA ARG A 84 -8.86 -11.59 11.16
C ARG A 84 -9.41 -12.77 10.36
N ALA A 85 -9.37 -12.70 9.04
CA ALA A 85 -9.78 -13.79 8.17
C ALA A 85 -8.84 -15.01 8.30
N MET A 86 -7.54 -14.79 8.43
CA MET A 86 -6.56 -15.85 8.67
C MET A 86 -6.72 -16.46 10.07
N ALA A 87 -6.93 -15.63 11.09
CA ALA A 87 -7.10 -16.06 12.48
C ALA A 87 -8.33 -16.94 12.69
N TYR A 88 -9.30 -16.92 11.76
CA TYR A 88 -10.42 -17.86 11.79
C TYR A 88 -9.97 -19.32 11.62
N ASN A 89 -8.91 -19.57 10.85
CA ASN A 89 -8.36 -20.91 10.63
C ASN A 89 -7.14 -21.20 11.51
N ALA A 90 -6.27 -20.23 11.71
CA ALA A 90 -5.07 -20.35 12.54
C ALA A 90 -4.69 -18.97 13.08
N HIS A 91 -4.64 -18.84 14.39
CA HIS A 91 -4.17 -17.60 15.03
C HIS A 91 -2.66 -17.44 14.77
N PRO A 92 -2.21 -16.25 14.36
CA PRO A 92 -0.78 -15.98 14.26
C PRO A 92 -0.16 -15.95 15.68
N ASP A 93 0.94 -16.66 15.87
CA ASP A 93 1.71 -16.62 17.13
C ASP A 93 2.45 -15.28 17.29
N MET A 94 2.77 -14.62 16.16
CA MET A 94 3.51 -13.37 16.15
C MET A 94 3.07 -12.49 14.99
N ILE A 95 2.92 -11.19 15.25
CA ILE A 95 2.71 -10.16 14.24
C ILE A 95 3.91 -9.21 14.31
N ILE A 96 4.67 -9.15 13.23
CA ILE A 96 5.91 -8.37 13.14
C ILE A 96 5.67 -7.14 12.26
N ARG A 97 6.12 -5.98 12.71
CA ARG A 97 6.15 -4.77 11.88
C ARG A 97 7.33 -4.84 10.91
N GLU A 98 7.14 -4.34 9.70
CA GLU A 98 8.14 -4.39 8.64
C GLU A 98 9.48 -3.74 9.05
N ASN A 99 9.43 -2.62 9.75
CA ASN A 99 10.61 -1.91 10.24
C ASN A 99 11.35 -2.63 11.39
N GLU A 100 10.75 -3.65 11.98
CA GLU A 100 11.32 -4.45 13.08
C GLU A 100 11.61 -5.89 12.64
N MET A 101 11.40 -6.21 11.37
CA MET A 101 11.43 -7.57 10.85
C MET A 101 12.76 -8.28 11.11
N ASP A 102 13.90 -7.63 10.91
CA ASP A 102 15.21 -8.25 11.09
C ASP A 102 15.45 -8.71 12.55
N ILE A 103 15.00 -7.89 13.53
CA ILE A 103 15.16 -8.20 14.95
C ILE A 103 14.28 -9.39 15.33
N TYR A 104 13.03 -9.39 14.91
CA TYR A 104 12.10 -10.46 15.26
C TYR A 104 12.37 -11.75 14.51
N LEU A 105 12.82 -11.71 13.24
CA LEU A 105 13.22 -12.90 12.51
C LEU A 105 14.47 -13.54 13.14
N GLN A 106 15.40 -12.73 13.65
CA GLN A 106 16.55 -13.27 14.38
C GLN A 106 16.12 -13.95 15.68
N ALA A 107 15.25 -13.32 16.46
CA ALA A 107 14.73 -13.92 17.68
C ALA A 107 13.98 -15.23 17.40
N LEU A 108 13.15 -15.26 16.36
CA LEU A 108 12.41 -16.43 15.94
C LEU A 108 13.34 -17.57 15.49
N ALA A 109 14.40 -17.26 14.72
CA ALA A 109 15.40 -18.24 14.30
C ALA A 109 16.08 -18.90 15.51
N LEU A 110 16.47 -18.09 16.51
CA LEU A 110 17.08 -18.60 17.75
C LEU A 110 16.10 -19.49 18.53
N GLN A 111 14.84 -19.11 18.66
CA GLN A 111 13.82 -19.92 19.35
C GLN A 111 13.54 -21.25 18.67
N THR A 112 13.61 -21.30 17.35
CA THR A 112 13.35 -22.50 16.55
C THR A 112 14.60 -23.32 16.27
N GLY A 113 15.78 -22.92 16.79
CA GLY A 113 17.04 -23.64 16.64
C GLY A 113 17.72 -23.48 15.28
N TYR A 114 17.32 -22.47 14.50
CA TYR A 114 17.99 -22.15 13.23
C TYR A 114 19.22 -21.26 13.48
N SER A 115 20.33 -21.57 12.82
CA SER A 115 21.59 -20.81 12.93
C SER A 115 21.69 -19.65 11.94
N SER A 116 20.82 -19.60 10.94
CA SER A 116 20.80 -18.54 9.92
C SER A 116 19.45 -17.84 9.85
N VAL A 117 19.49 -16.51 9.75
CA VAL A 117 18.29 -15.68 9.59
C VAL A 117 17.99 -15.50 8.12
N ALA A 118 16.74 -15.72 7.73
CA ALA A 118 16.27 -15.34 6.41
C ALA A 118 16.34 -13.81 6.26
N LYS A 119 17.02 -13.33 5.24
CA LYS A 119 16.98 -11.91 4.88
C LYS A 119 15.82 -11.68 3.93
N VAL A 120 15.00 -10.69 4.24
CA VAL A 120 13.97 -10.22 3.31
C VAL A 120 14.68 -9.47 2.19
N PRO A 121 14.52 -9.87 0.92
CA PRO A 121 15.10 -9.12 -0.19
C PRO A 121 14.51 -7.71 -0.20
N ALA A 122 15.36 -6.69 -0.30
CA ALA A 122 14.89 -5.35 -0.57
C ALA A 122 14.28 -5.33 -1.99
N GLU A 123 12.99 -5.07 -2.10
CA GLU A 123 12.40 -4.83 -3.42
C GLU A 123 12.95 -3.53 -3.99
N PRO A 124 13.51 -3.55 -5.22
CA PRO A 124 13.93 -2.31 -5.87
C PRO A 124 12.71 -1.43 -6.09
N SER A 125 12.66 -0.29 -5.42
CA SER A 125 11.57 0.67 -5.60
C SER A 125 11.80 1.46 -6.89
N HIS A 126 11.20 1.03 -7.98
CA HIS A 126 11.08 1.82 -9.21
C HIS A 126 9.88 2.78 -9.09
N THR A 127 9.91 3.65 -8.10
CA THR A 127 8.88 4.67 -7.95
C THR A 127 9.33 5.96 -8.63
N PRO A 128 8.49 6.63 -9.43
CA PRO A 128 8.86 7.86 -10.10
C PRO A 128 9.17 8.99 -9.11
N PHE A 129 8.52 8.96 -7.96
CA PHE A 129 8.74 9.88 -6.84
C PHE A 129 8.70 9.09 -5.52
N THR A 130 9.53 9.49 -4.57
CA THR A 130 9.55 8.90 -3.22
C THR A 130 8.36 9.37 -2.41
N LEU A 131 7.99 8.61 -1.37
CA LEU A 131 6.93 9.03 -0.48
C LEU A 131 7.27 10.35 0.23
N ASP A 132 8.55 10.57 0.61
CA ASP A 132 9.00 11.80 1.26
C ASP A 132 8.77 13.05 0.40
N GLU A 133 8.95 12.94 -0.93
CA GLU A 133 8.69 14.04 -1.86
C GLU A 133 7.20 14.35 -2.02
N VAL A 134 6.36 13.32 -1.90
CA VAL A 134 4.91 13.40 -2.15
C VAL A 134 4.14 13.76 -0.88
N TYR A 135 4.61 13.30 0.28
CA TYR A 135 3.92 13.36 1.56
C TYR A 135 3.56 14.77 2.01
N ASN A 136 2.38 14.90 2.57
CA ASN A 136 1.91 16.05 3.33
C ASN A 136 0.79 15.62 4.30
N ASP A 137 0.35 16.52 5.18
CA ASP A 137 -0.71 16.24 6.16
C ASP A 137 -2.01 15.78 5.53
N GLN A 138 -2.38 16.32 4.36
CA GLN A 138 -3.61 15.92 3.66
C GLN A 138 -3.55 14.47 3.17
N ILE A 139 -2.39 14.02 2.67
CA ILE A 139 -2.17 12.62 2.29
C ILE A 139 -2.26 11.71 3.51
N GLU A 140 -1.68 12.12 4.64
CA GLU A 140 -1.79 11.35 5.88
C GLU A 140 -3.24 11.22 6.34
N ASP A 141 -4.00 12.32 6.37
CA ASP A 141 -5.40 12.31 6.79
C ASP A 141 -6.28 11.41 5.88
N LEU A 142 -6.02 11.43 4.57
CA LEU A 142 -6.68 10.55 3.61
C LEU A 142 -6.29 9.07 3.83
N ALA A 143 -5.01 8.79 4.06
CA ALA A 143 -4.53 7.44 4.31
C ALA A 143 -5.09 6.88 5.63
N GLN A 144 -5.11 7.70 6.68
CA GLN A 144 -5.70 7.34 7.97
C GLN A 144 -7.20 7.10 7.85
N SER A 145 -7.92 7.94 7.09
CA SER A 145 -9.35 7.74 6.82
C SER A 145 -9.61 6.44 6.09
N ALA A 146 -8.85 6.14 5.04
CA ALA A 146 -8.99 4.91 4.25
C ALA A 146 -8.67 3.63 5.05
N SER A 147 -7.69 3.70 5.96
CA SER A 147 -7.17 2.54 6.70
C SER A 147 -7.37 2.67 8.22
N SER A 148 -8.42 3.35 8.67
CA SER A 148 -8.65 3.68 10.07
C SER A 148 -8.60 2.47 11.01
N ALA A 149 -9.14 1.32 10.59
CA ALA A 149 -9.08 0.08 11.35
C ALA A 149 -7.65 -0.41 11.55
N ASP A 150 -6.76 -0.27 10.55
CA ASP A 150 -5.35 -0.66 10.65
C ASP A 150 -4.60 0.28 11.59
N TYR A 151 -4.82 1.60 11.47
CA TYR A 151 -4.22 2.59 12.37
C TYR A 151 -4.59 2.33 13.82
N THR A 152 -5.86 2.05 14.09
CA THR A 152 -6.35 1.77 15.45
C THR A 152 -5.83 0.44 15.98
N THR A 153 -5.88 -0.63 15.17
CA THR A 153 -5.51 -1.98 15.61
C THR A 153 -4.01 -2.12 15.86
N PHE A 154 -3.19 -1.54 14.98
CA PHE A 154 -1.73 -1.70 15.05
C PHE A 154 -1.02 -0.50 15.67
N GLY A 155 -1.75 0.56 16.06
CA GLY A 155 -1.16 1.76 16.65
C GLY A 155 -0.20 2.48 15.70
N PHE A 156 -0.52 2.54 14.40
CA PHE A 156 0.32 3.27 13.46
C PHE A 156 0.30 4.77 13.77
N GLY A 157 1.50 5.37 13.79
CA GLY A 157 1.67 6.82 13.84
C GLY A 157 1.61 7.46 12.45
N ARG A 158 1.75 8.80 12.43
CA ARG A 158 1.96 9.54 11.18
C ARG A 158 3.30 9.16 10.56
N PHE A 159 3.36 9.18 9.24
CA PHE A 159 4.63 9.01 8.53
C PHE A 159 5.56 10.18 8.84
N LYS A 160 6.82 9.88 9.20
CA LYS A 160 7.85 10.87 9.58
C LYS A 160 9.03 10.76 8.63
#